data_75430fc313739cfaaacf993d35f11556
#
_entry.id   75430fc313739cfaaacf993d35f11556
#
_cell.length_a   1.000
_cell.length_b   1.000
_cell.length_c   1.000
_cell.angle_alpha   90.00
_cell.angle_beta   90.00
_cell.angle_gamma   90.00
#
_symmetry.space_group_name_H-M   'P 1'
#
loop_
_entity.id
_entity.type
_entity.pdbx_description
1 polymer ?
#
loop_
_entity_poly.entity_id
_entity_poly.type
_entity_poly.pdbx_seq_one_letter_code
_entity_poly.pdbx_strand_id
1 'polypeptide(L)' 'MPVPLYGFLEGETIGLLILAEESETMDSLAERLQEAASLRVAPSSSVSVVYGESSLAPTMTVAQAGMKPLERFDVVRCAR' A
#
# COMPACT_ATOMS: atom_id res chain seq x y z
N MET A 1 0.90 -1.18 17.80
CA MET A 1 1.08 0.27 17.61
C MET A 1 0.91 0.64 16.15
N PRO A 2 0.17 1.70 15.85
CA PRO A 2 0.02 2.09 14.46
C PRO A 2 1.34 2.59 13.86
N VAL A 3 1.53 2.28 12.60
CA VAL A 3 2.72 2.65 11.84
C VAL A 3 2.26 3.59 10.72
N PRO A 4 2.62 4.88 10.77
CA PRO A 4 2.25 5.78 9.69
C PRO A 4 3.11 5.51 8.46
N LEU A 5 2.47 5.35 7.33
CA LEU A 5 3.15 5.04 6.08
C LEU A 5 2.62 5.95 4.98
N TYR A 6 3.49 6.27 4.01
CA TYR A 6 3.08 7.02 2.84
C TYR A 6 2.81 6.06 1.70
N GLY A 7 1.56 6.06 1.24
CA GLY A 7 1.16 5.20 0.14
C GLY A 7 0.96 5.99 -1.15
N PHE A 8 1.51 5.48 -2.24
CA PHE A 8 1.36 6.07 -3.56
C PHE A 8 0.67 5.08 -4.47
N LEU A 9 -0.46 5.48 -5.01
CA LEU A 9 -1.22 4.62 -5.93
C LEU A 9 -0.78 4.94 -7.36
N GLU A 10 -0.60 3.90 -8.16
CA GLU A 10 -0.24 4.08 -9.56
C GLU A 10 -1.27 4.96 -10.25
N GLY A 11 -0.78 5.97 -10.95
CA GLY A 11 -1.66 6.95 -11.58
C GLY A 11 -1.90 8.18 -10.74
N GLU A 12 -1.44 8.18 -9.50
CA GLU A 12 -1.53 9.34 -8.61
C GLU A 12 -0.15 9.90 -8.34
N THR A 13 -0.10 11.23 -8.23
CA THR A 13 1.17 11.88 -7.94
C THR A 13 1.27 12.33 -6.49
N ILE A 14 0.20 12.18 -5.73
CA ILE A 14 0.15 12.62 -4.34
C ILE A 14 0.13 11.41 -3.43
N GLY A 15 1.05 11.39 -2.47
CA GLY A 15 1.08 10.33 -1.48
C GLY A 15 0.03 10.56 -0.40
N LEU A 16 -0.50 9.47 0.13
CA LEU A 16 -1.49 9.52 1.19
C LEU A 16 -0.90 8.89 2.45
N LEU A 17 -1.14 9.53 3.58
CA LEU A 17 -0.67 9.00 4.86
C LEU A 17 -1.69 7.98 5.37
N ILE A 18 -1.21 6.78 5.62
CA ILE A 18 -2.05 5.68 6.10
C ILE A 18 -1.50 5.22 7.44
N LEU A 19 -2.39 5.11 8.43
CA LEU A 19 -1.99 4.54 9.72
C LEU A 19 -2.25 3.04 9.66
N ALA A 20 -1.19 2.26 9.59
CA ALA A 20 -1.28 0.82 9.47
C ALA A 20 -0.98 0.15 10.81
N GLU A 21 -1.51 -1.05 10.99
CA GLU A 21 -1.14 -1.89 12.12
C GLU A 21 -0.03 -2.84 11.70
N GLU A 22 0.79 -3.26 12.66
CA GLU A 22 1.87 -4.18 12.36
C GLU A 22 1.37 -5.51 11.81
N SER A 23 0.16 -5.89 12.20
CA SER A 23 -0.45 -7.15 11.73
C SER A 23 -1.23 -6.99 10.43
N GLU A 24 -1.33 -5.77 9.91
CA GLU A 24 -2.09 -5.53 8.69
C GLU A 24 -1.33 -6.11 7.49
N THR A 25 -2.08 -6.76 6.58
CA THR A 25 -1.47 -7.38 5.41
C THR A 25 -1.30 -6.36 4.28
N MET A 26 -0.44 -6.70 3.32
CA MET A 26 -0.25 -5.87 2.13
C MET A 26 -1.55 -5.73 1.35
N ASP A 27 -2.33 -6.80 1.28
CA ASP A 27 -3.61 -6.77 0.60
C ASP A 27 -4.54 -5.74 1.25
N SER A 28 -4.57 -5.72 2.56
CA SER A 28 -5.38 -4.75 3.31
C SER A 28 -4.90 -3.32 3.08
N LEU A 29 -3.58 -3.11 3.07
CA LEU A 29 -3.02 -1.78 2.81
C LEU A 29 -3.40 -1.28 1.41
N ALA A 30 -3.29 -2.16 0.42
CA ALA A 30 -3.64 -1.79 -0.95
C ALA A 30 -5.10 -1.42 -1.06
N GLU A 31 -5.97 -2.17 -0.40
CA GLU A 31 -7.40 -1.91 -0.42
C GLU A 31 -7.71 -0.56 0.22
N ARG A 32 -7.09 -0.29 1.36
CA ARG A 32 -7.33 0.98 2.05
C ARG A 32 -6.84 2.18 1.25
N LEU A 33 -5.69 2.02 0.58
CA LEU A 33 -5.17 3.11 -0.23
C LEU A 33 -6.07 3.38 -1.44
N GLN A 34 -6.55 2.33 -2.09
CA GLN A 34 -7.45 2.49 -3.22
C GLN A 34 -8.76 3.15 -2.79
N GLU A 35 -9.26 2.76 -1.63
CA GLU A 35 -10.48 3.33 -1.10
C GLU A 35 -10.32 4.83 -0.83
N ALA A 36 -9.20 5.20 -0.25
CA ALA A 36 -8.92 6.61 0.04
C ALA A 36 -8.77 7.44 -1.23
N ALA A 37 -8.30 6.83 -2.31
CA ALA A 37 -8.07 7.51 -3.56
C ALA A 37 -9.21 7.33 -4.56
N SER A 38 -10.32 6.72 -4.15
CA SER A 38 -11.36 6.29 -5.09
C SER A 38 -12.04 7.42 -5.84
N LEU A 39 -11.96 8.64 -5.32
CA LEU A 39 -12.54 9.78 -6.03
C LEU A 39 -11.70 10.24 -7.20
N ARG A 40 -10.46 9.77 -7.30
CA ARG A 40 -9.54 10.20 -8.35
C ARG A 40 -9.16 9.07 -9.29
N VAL A 41 -9.04 7.87 -8.73
CA VAL A 41 -8.53 6.71 -9.48
C VAL A 41 -9.51 5.58 -9.29
N ALA A 42 -9.91 4.95 -10.39
CA ALA A 42 -10.81 3.80 -10.31
C ALA A 42 -10.10 2.64 -9.58
N PRO A 43 -10.74 2.03 -8.60
CA PRO A 43 -10.13 0.90 -7.91
C PRO A 43 -9.86 -0.27 -8.84
N SER A 44 -8.84 -1.04 -8.52
CA SER A 44 -8.49 -2.22 -9.27
C SER A 44 -8.40 -3.40 -8.31
N SER A 45 -8.87 -4.55 -8.74
CA SER A 45 -8.79 -5.76 -7.92
C SER A 45 -7.46 -6.47 -8.07
N SER A 46 -6.65 -6.09 -9.05
CA SER A 46 -5.36 -6.73 -9.31
C SER A 46 -4.25 -5.73 -9.09
N VAL A 47 -3.78 -5.64 -7.85
CA VAL A 47 -2.71 -4.72 -7.51
C VAL A 47 -1.66 -5.44 -6.67
N SER A 48 -0.47 -4.86 -6.65
CA SER A 48 0.63 -5.34 -5.81
C SER A 48 1.20 -4.19 -5.02
N VAL A 49 1.69 -4.50 -3.84
CA VAL A 49 2.40 -3.51 -3.03
C VAL A 49 3.89 -3.66 -3.31
N VAL A 50 4.52 -2.54 -3.63
CA VAL A 50 5.96 -2.50 -3.87
C VAL A 50 6.60 -1.68 -2.77
N TYR A 51 7.59 -2.26 -2.12
CA TYR A 51 8.30 -1.62 -1.03
C TYR A 51 9.79 -1.85 -1.24
N GLY A 52 10.54 -0.75 -1.36
CA GLY A 52 11.98 -0.86 -1.58
C GLY A 52 12.34 -1.63 -2.83
N GLU A 53 11.64 -1.41 -3.92
CA GLU A 53 11.88 -2.04 -5.21
C GLU A 53 11.50 -3.52 -5.28
N SER A 54 10.83 -4.01 -4.24
CA SER A 54 10.39 -5.41 -4.23
C SER A 54 8.88 -5.49 -4.13
N SER A 55 8.33 -6.40 -4.92
CA SER A 55 6.90 -6.69 -4.86
C SER A 55 6.65 -7.63 -3.68
N LEU A 56 5.72 -7.28 -2.81
CA LEU A 56 5.47 -8.05 -1.61
C LEU A 56 4.24 -8.95 -1.76
N ALA A 57 4.28 -10.09 -1.10
CA ALA A 57 3.15 -11.01 -1.12
C ALA A 57 1.93 -10.37 -0.45
N PRO A 58 0.71 -10.59 -0.97
CA PRO A 58 -0.47 -9.94 -0.40
C PRO A 58 -0.77 -10.38 1.03
N THR A 59 -0.30 -11.54 1.45
CA THR A 59 -0.52 -12.02 2.82
C THR A 59 0.57 -11.59 3.79
N MET A 60 1.62 -10.93 3.29
CA MET A 60 2.69 -10.44 4.15
C MET A 60 2.19 -9.28 5.00
N THR A 61 2.56 -9.25 6.27
CA THR A 61 2.16 -8.16 7.15
C THR A 61 3.18 -7.04 7.14
N VAL A 62 2.77 -5.89 7.68
CA VAL A 62 3.65 -4.73 7.83
C VAL A 62 4.90 -5.12 8.61
N ALA A 63 4.73 -5.87 9.70
CA ALA A 63 5.86 -6.30 10.52
C ALA A 63 6.79 -7.22 9.74
N GLN A 64 6.23 -8.15 8.97
CA GLN A 64 7.04 -9.07 8.19
C GLN A 64 7.82 -8.37 7.09
N ALA A 65 7.25 -7.32 6.53
CA ALA A 65 7.92 -6.54 5.49
C ALA A 65 9.01 -5.63 6.05
N GLY A 66 8.99 -5.40 7.35
CA GLY A 66 9.98 -4.53 7.98
C GLY A 66 9.74 -3.05 7.72
N MET A 67 8.51 -2.67 7.43
CA MET A 67 8.17 -1.27 7.18
C MET A 67 8.27 -0.45 8.46
N LYS A 68 8.96 0.67 8.37
CA LYS A 68 9.16 1.56 9.51
C LYS A 68 8.27 2.80 9.35
N PRO A 69 8.06 3.54 10.45
CA PRO A 69 7.22 4.75 10.37
C PRO A 69 7.71 5.71 9.30
N LEU A 70 6.77 6.30 8.58
CA LEU A 70 6.99 7.32 7.57
C LEU A 70 7.72 6.81 6.32
N GLU A 71 7.82 5.50 6.16
CA GLU A 71 8.36 4.94 4.93
C GLU A 71 7.29 4.89 3.86
N ARG A 72 7.75 4.79 2.62
CA ARG A 72 6.90 4.83 1.46
C ARG A 72 6.65 3.43 0.91
N PHE A 73 5.43 3.19 0.47
CA PHE A 73 5.13 2.02 -0.34
C PHE A 73 4.30 2.45 -1.54
N ASP A 74 4.37 1.68 -2.59
CA ASP A 74 3.62 1.95 -3.80
C ASP A 74 2.63 0.83 -4.04
N VAL A 75 1.45 1.18 -4.55
CA VAL A 75 0.47 0.20 -4.99
C VAL A 75 0.38 0.33 -6.50
N VAL A 76 0.74 -0.74 -7.20
CA VAL A 76 0.76 -0.74 -8.65
C VAL A 76 -0.20 -1.77 -9.19
N ARG A 77 -0.73 -1.51 -10.38
CA ARG A 77 -1.62 -2.46 -11.02
C ARG A 77 -0.81 -3.58 -11.63
N CYS A 78 -1.33 -4.79 -11.44
CA CYS A 78 -0.70 -5.95 -12.06
C CYS A 78 -1.03 -5.96 -13.53
N ALA A 79 -0.02 -6.16 -14.35
CA ALA A 79 -0.22 -6.28 -15.79
C ALA A 79 -0.83 -7.64 -16.09
N ARG A 80 -1.82 -7.66 -16.98
CA ARG A 80 -2.47 -8.90 -17.35
C ARG A 80 -2.75 -8.90 -18.82
#